data_521266e643c91a4ccb657854f0b67f16
#
_entry.id   521266e643c91a4ccb657854f0b67f16
#
_cell.length_a   1.000
_cell.length_b   1.000
_cell.length_c   1.000
_cell.angle_alpha   90.00
_cell.angle_beta   90.00
_cell.angle_gamma   90.00
#
_symmetry.space_group_name_H-M   'P 1'
#
loop_
_entity.id
_entity.type
_entity.pdbx_description
1 polymer ?
#
loop_
_entity_poly.entity_id
_entity_poly.type
_entity_poly.pdbx_seq_one_letter_code
_entity_poly.pdbx_strand_id
1 'polypeptide(L)'
;MTAPSRLPTGGRVDRARPIKFSFDGRAMTGLAGDTLASALVANGVRLVGRSFKYHRPRGILSAGSEEPNALVELRSGARREPNTRATTVELFDGLEARSQNRWPSLAFDLMSINGLAGGLLSAGFYYKTFMWPAALWEKLYEPLIRRAAGLGRAAGAEDPDHYEKA
;
A
#
# COMPACT_ATOMS: atom_id res chain seq x y z
N MET A 1 25.20 -4.83 5.26
CA MET A 1 24.95 -3.56 4.54
C MET A 1 24.21 -2.63 5.48
N THR A 2 24.75 -1.47 5.79
CA THR A 2 24.07 -0.44 6.60
C THR A 2 22.90 0.13 5.81
N ALA A 3 21.71 0.15 6.39
CA ALA A 3 20.52 0.75 5.77
C ALA A 3 20.75 2.27 5.62
N PRO A 4 20.61 2.86 4.41
CA PRO A 4 21.07 4.21 4.11
C PRO A 4 20.38 5.33 4.90
N SER A 5 19.19 5.04 5.46
CA SER A 5 18.37 6.04 6.19
C SER A 5 18.10 5.65 7.64
N ARG A 6 18.91 4.77 8.22
CA ARG A 6 18.75 4.34 9.62
C ARG A 6 19.86 4.93 10.49
N LEU A 7 19.48 5.51 11.62
CA LEU A 7 20.43 5.92 12.64
C LEU A 7 21.14 4.71 13.24
N PRO A 8 22.45 4.81 13.56
CA PRO A 8 23.23 3.71 14.10
C PRO A 8 22.78 3.31 15.53
N THR A 9 22.22 4.23 16.27
CA THR A 9 21.78 4.03 17.66
C THR A 9 20.37 4.59 17.88
N GLY A 10 19.76 4.27 19.02
CA GLY A 10 18.42 4.76 19.41
C GLY A 10 17.28 3.95 18.80
N GLY A 11 16.06 4.30 19.16
CA GLY A 11 14.83 3.60 18.77
C GLY A 11 14.57 2.31 19.57
N ARG A 12 13.45 1.68 19.30
CA ARG A 12 12.99 0.45 19.97
C ARG A 12 13.22 -0.82 19.14
N VAL A 13 14.04 -0.73 18.08
CA VAL A 13 14.33 -1.87 17.21
C VAL A 13 15.45 -2.74 17.79
N ASP A 14 15.31 -4.06 17.64
CA ASP A 14 16.36 -5.00 18.00
C ASP A 14 17.33 -5.20 16.82
N ARG A 15 18.53 -4.61 16.95
CA ARG A 15 19.55 -4.65 15.89
C ARG A 15 20.23 -6.01 15.73
N ALA A 16 20.08 -6.90 16.71
CA ALA A 16 20.60 -8.26 16.62
C ALA A 16 19.67 -9.21 15.84
N ARG A 17 18.43 -8.79 15.59
CA ARG A 17 17.41 -9.60 14.92
C ARG A 17 16.99 -9.02 13.56
N PRO A 18 17.73 -9.30 12.49
CA PRO A 18 17.34 -8.92 11.15
C PRO A 18 16.09 -9.72 10.71
N ILE A 19 15.17 -9.03 10.03
CA ILE A 19 13.93 -9.57 9.47
C ILE A 19 14.00 -9.42 7.95
N LYS A 20 13.74 -10.51 7.22
CA LYS A 20 13.68 -10.51 5.76
C LYS A 20 12.24 -10.28 5.29
N PHE A 21 12.07 -9.39 4.34
CA PHE A 21 10.78 -9.10 3.72
C PHE A 21 10.93 -8.71 2.26
N SER A 22 9.83 -8.57 1.54
CA SER A 22 9.87 -8.10 0.16
C SER A 22 8.91 -6.93 -0.07
N PHE A 23 9.32 -6.00 -0.96
CA PHE A 23 8.47 -4.93 -1.43
C PHE A 23 8.59 -4.80 -2.95
N ASP A 24 7.46 -4.89 -3.65
CA ASP A 24 7.38 -4.96 -5.12
C ASP A 24 8.32 -6.03 -5.73
N GLY A 25 8.46 -7.18 -5.05
CA GLY A 25 9.30 -8.29 -5.45
C GLY A 25 10.80 -8.11 -5.14
N ARG A 26 11.23 -6.98 -4.57
CA ARG A 26 12.61 -6.77 -4.13
C ARG A 26 12.78 -7.26 -2.69
N ALA A 27 13.73 -8.17 -2.49
CA ALA A 27 14.13 -8.58 -1.15
C ALA A 27 14.80 -7.43 -0.39
N MET A 28 14.38 -7.24 0.86
CA MET A 28 14.87 -6.20 1.76
C MET A 28 15.08 -6.77 3.16
N THR A 29 15.79 -6.03 4.00
CA THR A 29 16.01 -6.40 5.39
C THR A 29 15.62 -5.25 6.30
N GLY A 30 14.82 -5.54 7.31
CA GLY A 30 14.53 -4.67 8.44
C GLY A 30 15.03 -5.28 9.74
N LEU A 31 14.54 -4.78 10.87
CA LEU A 31 14.90 -5.25 12.20
C LEU A 31 13.63 -5.60 12.98
N ALA A 32 13.72 -6.52 13.93
CA ALA A 32 12.59 -6.78 14.82
C ALA A 32 12.21 -5.51 15.59
N GLY A 33 10.91 -5.23 15.68
CA GLY A 33 10.36 -3.97 16.19
C GLY A 33 10.20 -2.85 15.17
N ASP A 34 10.62 -3.06 13.90
CA ASP A 34 10.24 -2.17 12.81
C ASP A 34 8.76 -2.34 12.45
N THR A 35 8.14 -1.24 12.03
CA THR A 35 6.98 -1.33 11.16
C THR A 35 7.42 -1.51 9.71
N LEU A 36 6.53 -1.97 8.84
CA LEU A 36 6.83 -2.03 7.40
C LEU A 36 7.28 -0.66 6.87
N ALA A 37 6.63 0.42 7.30
CA ALA A 37 7.00 1.78 6.90
C ALA A 37 8.43 2.14 7.34
N SER A 38 8.81 1.91 8.60
CA SER A 38 10.15 2.22 9.11
C SER A 38 11.23 1.40 8.40
N ALA A 39 10.95 0.12 8.10
CA ALA A 39 11.84 -0.73 7.33
C ALA A 39 12.01 -0.25 5.88
N LEU A 40 10.93 0.18 5.22
CA LEU A 40 10.98 0.75 3.87
C LEU A 40 11.84 2.04 3.84
N VAL A 41 11.61 2.97 4.77
CA VAL A 41 12.42 4.20 4.89
C VAL A 41 13.87 3.86 5.14
N ALA A 42 14.16 2.92 6.04
CA ALA A 42 15.51 2.46 6.34
C ALA A 42 16.23 1.94 5.08
N ASN A 43 15.51 1.28 4.18
CA ASN A 43 16.03 0.80 2.90
C ASN A 43 16.03 1.87 1.79
N GLY A 44 15.73 3.13 2.09
CA GLY A 44 15.72 4.24 1.13
C GLY A 44 14.49 4.29 0.23
N VAL A 45 13.44 3.53 0.54
CA VAL A 45 12.18 3.57 -0.21
C VAL A 45 11.38 4.79 0.21
N ARG A 46 11.26 5.76 -0.69
CA ARG A 46 10.52 7.02 -0.47
C ARG A 46 9.13 7.01 -1.10
N LEU A 47 8.95 6.24 -2.16
CA LEU A 47 7.70 6.11 -2.89
C LEU A 47 7.11 4.74 -2.60
N VAL A 48 5.93 4.69 -2.01
CA VAL A 48 5.28 3.44 -1.57
C VAL A 48 3.96 3.14 -2.27
N GLY A 49 3.41 4.12 -2.99
CA GLY A 49 2.18 3.96 -3.74
C GLY A 49 1.84 5.19 -4.57
N ARG A 50 0.69 5.16 -5.21
CA ARG A 50 0.12 6.31 -5.92
C ARG A 50 -1.32 6.52 -5.51
N SER A 51 -1.84 7.74 -5.69
CA SER A 51 -3.24 8.01 -5.41
C SER A 51 -4.12 7.34 -6.46
N PHE A 52 -5.29 6.86 -6.05
CA PHE A 52 -6.20 6.13 -6.94
C PHE A 52 -6.65 6.97 -8.17
N LYS A 53 -7.01 8.23 -7.95
CA LYS A 53 -7.62 9.07 -8.99
C LYS A 53 -6.60 9.66 -9.96
N TYR A 54 -5.58 10.33 -9.43
CA TYR A 54 -4.62 11.09 -10.23
C TYR A 54 -3.25 10.42 -10.33
N HIS A 55 -3.08 9.27 -9.74
CA HIS A 55 -1.81 8.56 -9.69
C HIS A 55 -0.63 9.41 -9.17
N ARG A 56 -0.94 10.36 -8.29
CA ARG A 56 0.09 11.20 -7.65
C ARG A 56 0.98 10.35 -6.76
N PRO A 57 2.30 10.59 -6.76
CA PRO A 57 3.22 9.88 -5.89
C PRO A 57 2.82 9.98 -4.41
N ARG A 58 2.90 8.86 -3.69
CA ARG A 58 2.59 8.74 -2.26
C ARG A 58 3.78 8.13 -1.54
N GLY A 59 4.28 8.86 -0.55
CA GLY A 59 5.33 8.42 0.35
C GLY A 59 4.80 8.17 1.76
N ILE A 60 5.71 8.06 2.71
CA ILE A 60 5.41 7.94 4.14
C ILE A 60 5.48 9.35 4.74
N LEU A 61 4.38 9.84 5.30
CA LEU A 61 4.26 11.19 5.84
C LEU A 61 4.36 11.20 7.38
N SER A 62 3.77 10.20 8.03
CA SER A 62 3.72 10.10 9.49
C SER A 62 4.19 8.72 9.97
N ALA A 63 4.19 8.48 11.27
CA ALA A 63 4.69 7.23 11.87
C ALA A 63 3.60 6.35 12.48
N GLY A 64 2.37 6.83 12.55
CA GLY A 64 1.28 6.16 13.27
C GLY A 64 0.07 5.82 12.42
N SER A 65 -1.03 5.58 13.08
CA SER A 65 -2.32 5.24 12.45
C SER A 65 -2.95 6.39 11.66
N GLU A 66 -2.48 7.61 11.87
CA GLU A 66 -2.89 8.82 11.15
C GLU A 66 -2.27 8.93 9.74
N GLU A 67 -1.37 7.99 9.34
CA GLU A 67 -0.71 8.00 8.03
C GLU A 67 -1.72 7.95 6.87
N PRO A 68 -1.80 9.00 6.04
CA PRO A 68 -2.81 9.06 4.99
C PRO A 68 -2.35 8.50 3.63
N ASN A 69 -1.06 8.33 3.42
CA ASN A 69 -0.48 8.09 2.10
C ASN A 69 0.16 6.71 1.92
N ALA A 70 0.72 6.13 2.97
CA ALA A 70 1.48 4.89 2.91
C ALA A 70 0.56 3.66 2.95
N LEU A 71 -0.41 3.62 2.03
CA LEU A 71 -1.28 2.47 1.82
C LEU A 71 -0.62 1.50 0.84
N VAL A 72 -0.46 0.28 1.28
CA VAL A 72 0.15 -0.82 0.54
C VAL A 72 -0.78 -2.02 0.48
N GLU A 73 -0.46 -2.97 -0.36
CA GLU A 73 -1.08 -4.27 -0.41
C GLU A 73 -0.17 -5.27 0.27
N LEU A 74 -0.70 -6.00 1.25
CA LEU A 74 0.01 -7.08 1.90
C LEU A 74 -0.34 -8.41 1.24
N ARG A 75 0.65 -9.33 1.24
CA ARG A 75 0.52 -10.72 0.79
C ARG A 75 0.13 -10.83 -0.69
N SER A 76 -0.06 -12.03 -1.17
CA SER A 76 -0.43 -12.34 -2.56
C SER A 76 -1.51 -13.42 -2.61
N GLY A 77 -2.14 -13.56 -3.77
CA GLY A 77 -3.18 -14.57 -3.99
C GLY A 77 -4.41 -14.37 -3.11
N ALA A 78 -4.87 -15.45 -2.49
CA ALA A 78 -6.09 -15.46 -1.68
C ALA A 78 -5.96 -14.72 -0.33
N ARG A 79 -4.72 -14.47 0.11
CA ARG A 79 -4.41 -13.74 1.37
C ARG A 79 -4.13 -12.25 1.14
N ARG A 80 -4.48 -11.73 0.01
CA ARG A 80 -4.22 -10.35 -0.39
C ARG A 80 -5.05 -9.36 0.43
N GLU A 81 -4.39 -8.40 1.07
CA GLU A 81 -4.98 -7.34 1.87
C GLU A 81 -4.61 -5.97 1.29
N PRO A 82 -5.48 -5.34 0.49
CA PRO A 82 -5.22 -4.02 -0.05
C PRO A 82 -5.50 -2.92 0.97
N ASN A 83 -4.97 -1.71 0.71
CA ASN A 83 -5.22 -0.50 1.49
C ASN A 83 -4.78 -0.58 2.96
N THR A 84 -3.78 -1.41 3.25
CA THR A 84 -3.22 -1.53 4.59
C THR A 84 -2.17 -0.44 4.83
N ARG A 85 -2.22 0.23 5.99
CA ARG A 85 -1.23 1.24 6.34
C ARG A 85 0.10 0.61 6.71
N ALA A 86 1.15 0.93 5.99
CA ALA A 86 2.48 0.40 6.25
C ALA A 86 3.03 0.79 7.64
N THR A 87 2.52 1.86 8.23
CA THR A 87 2.92 2.35 9.56
C THR A 87 2.31 1.56 10.72
N THR A 88 1.25 0.78 10.48
CA THR A 88 0.58 -0.04 11.50
C THR A 88 0.87 -1.53 11.37
N VAL A 89 1.63 -1.92 10.34
CA VAL A 89 2.03 -3.32 10.12
C VAL A 89 3.37 -3.56 10.82
N GLU A 90 3.40 -4.44 11.80
CA GLU A 90 4.65 -4.94 12.37
C GLU A 90 5.41 -5.78 11.34
N LEU A 91 6.72 -5.59 11.27
CA LEU A 91 7.55 -6.34 10.35
C LEU A 91 7.79 -7.76 10.86
N PHE A 92 7.50 -8.75 10.05
CA PHE A 92 7.77 -10.16 10.33
C PHE A 92 8.52 -10.84 9.17
N ASP A 93 9.17 -11.95 9.44
CA ASP A 93 9.96 -12.65 8.43
C ASP A 93 9.07 -13.23 7.33
N GLY A 94 9.48 -13.00 6.09
CA GLY A 94 8.70 -13.42 4.92
C GLY A 94 7.54 -12.50 4.53
N LEU A 95 7.38 -11.33 5.19
CA LEU A 95 6.34 -10.36 4.79
C LEU A 95 6.47 -9.98 3.31
N GLU A 96 5.39 -10.16 2.57
CA GLU A 96 5.28 -9.67 1.20
C GLU A 96 4.39 -8.44 1.14
N ALA A 97 4.92 -7.35 0.64
CA ALA A 97 4.17 -6.11 0.43
C ALA A 97 4.32 -5.59 -1.00
N ARG A 98 3.31 -4.91 -1.49
CA ARG A 98 3.30 -4.30 -2.83
C ARG A 98 2.75 -2.90 -2.80
N SER A 99 3.27 -2.07 -3.68
CA SER A 99 2.71 -0.74 -3.93
C SER A 99 1.37 -0.81 -4.65
N GLN A 100 0.52 0.17 -4.41
CA GLN A 100 -0.82 0.22 -5.01
C GLN A 100 -0.95 1.34 -6.05
N ASN A 101 -2.01 1.23 -6.87
CA ASN A 101 -2.44 2.22 -7.86
C ASN A 101 -1.33 2.60 -8.84
N ARG A 102 -0.67 1.63 -9.43
CA ARG A 102 0.39 1.83 -10.42
C ARG A 102 0.22 0.95 -11.65
N TRP A 103 0.68 1.42 -12.80
CA TRP A 103 0.77 0.62 -14.00
C TRP A 103 1.75 1.24 -15.02
N PRO A 104 2.74 0.51 -15.53
CA PRO A 104 3.13 -0.85 -15.17
C PRO A 104 3.97 -0.94 -13.89
N SER A 105 4.64 0.13 -13.47
CA SER A 105 5.47 0.14 -12.27
C SER A 105 5.26 1.39 -11.42
N LEU A 106 5.77 1.37 -10.18
CA LEU A 106 5.67 2.51 -9.28
C LEU A 106 6.48 3.72 -9.74
N ALA A 107 7.67 3.48 -10.29
CA ALA A 107 8.55 4.54 -10.80
C ALA A 107 8.05 5.11 -12.12
N PHE A 108 7.58 4.23 -13.02
CA PHE A 108 7.05 4.61 -14.32
C PHE A 108 5.57 4.19 -14.41
N ASP A 109 4.69 5.14 -14.18
CA ASP A 109 3.25 4.91 -14.14
C ASP A 109 2.55 5.68 -15.25
N LEU A 110 2.09 4.96 -16.27
CA LEU A 110 1.38 5.54 -17.42
C LEU A 110 0.04 6.19 -17.01
N MET A 111 -0.59 5.67 -15.94
CA MET A 111 -1.85 6.23 -15.44
C MET A 111 -1.68 7.61 -14.79
N SER A 112 -0.44 8.07 -14.56
CA SER A 112 -0.17 9.42 -14.06
C SER A 112 -0.63 10.52 -15.02
N ILE A 113 -0.88 10.19 -16.30
CA ILE A 113 -1.51 11.11 -17.28
C ILE A 113 -2.88 11.59 -16.81
N ASN A 114 -3.58 10.84 -15.94
CA ASN A 114 -4.83 11.29 -15.33
C ASN A 114 -4.66 12.59 -14.52
N GLY A 115 -3.44 12.88 -14.09
CA GLY A 115 -3.12 14.14 -13.43
C GLY A 115 -3.28 15.37 -14.35
N LEU A 116 -3.07 15.21 -15.65
CA LEU A 116 -3.25 16.29 -16.65
C LEU A 116 -4.73 16.59 -16.87
N ALA A 117 -5.60 15.57 -16.73
CA ALA A 117 -7.05 15.73 -16.83
C ALA A 117 -7.68 16.22 -15.50
N GLY A 118 -6.89 16.72 -14.55
CA GLY A 118 -7.34 17.07 -13.20
C GLY A 118 -8.49 18.10 -13.16
N GLY A 119 -8.53 19.03 -14.11
CA GLY A 119 -9.61 20.00 -14.23
C GLY A 119 -10.95 19.38 -14.65
N LEU A 120 -10.92 18.32 -15.44
CA LEU A 120 -12.11 17.57 -15.88
C LEU A 120 -12.56 16.55 -14.83
N LEU A 121 -11.62 16.01 -14.05
CA LEU A 121 -11.85 15.02 -13.01
C LEU A 121 -12.12 15.69 -11.65
N SER A 122 -13.15 16.53 -11.56
CA SER A 122 -13.53 17.21 -10.31
C SER A 122 -13.89 16.24 -9.18
N ALA A 123 -14.05 16.73 -7.96
CA ALA A 123 -14.53 15.91 -6.85
C ALA A 123 -15.88 15.27 -7.20
N GLY A 124 -16.01 13.96 -6.93
CA GLY A 124 -17.21 13.20 -7.28
C GLY A 124 -17.40 12.93 -8.79
N PHE A 125 -16.33 13.07 -9.60
CA PHE A 125 -16.41 12.87 -11.05
C PHE A 125 -17.05 11.56 -11.47
N TYR A 126 -16.81 10.48 -10.72
CA TYR A 126 -17.36 9.17 -11.03
C TYR A 126 -18.87 9.12 -10.86
N TYR A 127 -19.44 9.81 -9.90
CA TYR A 127 -20.90 9.95 -9.79
C TYR A 127 -21.47 10.77 -10.95
N LYS A 128 -20.75 11.78 -11.41
CA LYS A 128 -21.20 12.64 -12.51
C LYS A 128 -20.99 12.01 -13.88
N THR A 129 -19.89 11.26 -14.06
CA THR A 129 -19.49 10.70 -15.36
C THR A 129 -20.14 9.36 -15.63
N PHE A 130 -20.30 8.51 -14.61
CA PHE A 130 -20.82 7.14 -14.76
C PHE A 130 -22.28 6.98 -14.34
N MET A 131 -23.00 8.08 -14.14
CA MET A 131 -24.43 8.03 -13.84
C MET A 131 -25.33 7.85 -15.06
N TRP A 132 -24.78 7.89 -16.25
CA TRP A 132 -25.55 7.68 -17.49
C TRP A 132 -24.95 6.55 -18.34
N PRO A 133 -25.75 5.55 -18.75
CA PRO A 133 -27.13 5.28 -18.28
C PRO A 133 -27.15 4.77 -16.83
N ALA A 134 -28.04 5.32 -16.01
CA ALA A 134 -28.12 5.03 -14.58
C ALA A 134 -28.30 3.51 -14.27
N ALA A 135 -28.98 2.78 -15.15
CA ALA A 135 -29.19 1.34 -15.04
C ALA A 135 -27.89 0.51 -15.05
N LEU A 136 -26.78 1.07 -15.54
CA LEU A 136 -25.48 0.39 -15.56
C LEU A 136 -24.66 0.65 -14.30
N TRP A 137 -25.09 1.56 -13.42
CA TRP A 137 -24.32 1.92 -12.25
C TRP A 137 -24.04 0.70 -11.35
N GLU A 138 -25.07 0.03 -10.89
CA GLU A 138 -24.92 -1.12 -9.98
C GLU A 138 -24.30 -2.35 -10.67
N LYS A 139 -24.61 -2.56 -11.94
CA LYS A 139 -24.22 -3.78 -12.65
C LYS A 139 -22.81 -3.71 -13.26
N LEU A 140 -22.34 -2.53 -13.62
CA LEU A 140 -21.09 -2.36 -14.35
C LEU A 140 -20.11 -1.38 -13.67
N TYR A 141 -20.52 -0.14 -13.43
CA TYR A 141 -19.60 0.92 -13.02
C TYR A 141 -19.14 0.75 -11.57
N GLU A 142 -20.05 0.51 -10.65
CA GLU A 142 -19.73 0.33 -9.24
C GLU A 142 -18.82 -0.87 -8.99
N PRO A 143 -19.09 -2.09 -9.51
CA PRO A 143 -18.21 -3.23 -9.36
C PRO A 143 -16.80 -3.00 -9.94
N LEU A 144 -16.70 -2.31 -11.08
CA LEU A 144 -15.41 -2.00 -11.69
C LEU A 144 -14.61 -1.01 -10.84
N ILE A 145 -15.25 0.05 -10.36
CA ILE A 145 -14.62 1.07 -9.51
C ILE A 145 -14.20 0.46 -8.18
N ARG A 146 -15.08 -0.32 -7.55
CA ARG A 146 -14.79 -1.04 -6.30
C ARG A 146 -13.59 -1.97 -6.45
N ARG A 147 -13.57 -2.75 -7.53
CA ARG A 147 -12.46 -3.66 -7.81
C ARG A 147 -11.15 -2.92 -8.06
N ALA A 148 -11.19 -1.83 -8.81
CA ALA A 148 -10.02 -1.01 -9.11
C ALA A 148 -9.46 -0.32 -7.86
N ALA A 149 -10.33 0.14 -6.97
CA ALA A 149 -9.94 0.76 -5.70
C ALA A 149 -9.51 -0.23 -4.62
N GLY A 150 -9.64 -1.55 -4.85
CA GLY A 150 -9.36 -2.58 -3.85
C GLY A 150 -10.35 -2.62 -2.70
N LEU A 151 -11.50 -1.95 -2.81
CA LEU A 151 -12.52 -1.90 -1.77
C LEU A 151 -13.33 -3.20 -1.69
N GLY A 152 -13.65 -3.63 -0.47
CA GLY A 152 -14.48 -4.80 -0.22
C GLY A 152 -13.82 -6.14 -0.57
N ARG A 153 -12.50 -6.21 -0.67
CA ARG A 153 -11.75 -7.46 -0.78
C ARG A 153 -11.25 -7.86 0.60
N ALA A 154 -11.93 -8.82 1.20
CA ALA A 154 -11.36 -9.59 2.30
C ALA A 154 -10.37 -10.63 1.74
N ALA A 155 -9.42 -11.06 2.58
CA ALA A 155 -8.60 -12.23 2.28
C ALA A 155 -9.53 -13.43 2.03
N GLY A 156 -9.31 -14.14 0.92
CA GLY A 156 -10.13 -15.31 0.55
C GLY A 156 -9.63 -16.62 1.16
N ALA A 157 -8.55 -16.60 1.94
CA ALA A 157 -8.00 -17.74 2.67
C ALA A 157 -8.03 -17.46 4.16
N GLU A 158 -8.13 -18.51 4.96
CA GLU A 158 -8.06 -18.40 6.41
C GLU A 158 -6.73 -17.76 6.83
N ASP A 159 -6.80 -16.92 7.87
CA ASP A 159 -5.62 -16.36 8.50
C ASP A 159 -4.89 -17.49 9.25
N PRO A 160 -3.59 -17.73 8.96
CA PRO A 160 -2.82 -18.72 9.67
C PRO A 160 -2.51 -18.31 11.12
N ASP A 161 -2.72 -17.06 11.47
CA ASP A 161 -2.53 -16.55 12.81
C ASP A 161 -3.70 -17.00 13.68
N HIS A 162 -3.48 -18.02 14.49
CA HIS A 162 -4.43 -18.48 15.49
C HIS A 162 -4.33 -17.58 16.72
N TYR A 163 -5.31 -16.71 16.89
CA TYR A 163 -5.47 -15.95 18.13
C TYR A 163 -6.14 -16.86 19.17
N GLU A 164 -5.40 -17.33 20.15
CA GLU A 164 -6.01 -17.86 21.37
C GLU A 164 -6.67 -16.68 22.10
N LYS A 165 -7.99 -16.74 22.23
CA LYS A 165 -8.70 -15.81 23.11
C LYS A 165 -8.28 -16.17 24.54
N ALA A 166 -7.53 -15.26 25.18
CA ALA A 166 -7.25 -15.31 26.59
C ALA A 166 -8.53 -15.09 27.40
#